data_544464949eede0ae39a941f3c28d0775
#
_entry.id   544464949eede0ae39a941f3c28d0775
#
_cell.length_a   1.000
_cell.length_b   1.000
_cell.length_c   1.000
_cell.angle_alpha   90.00
_cell.angle_beta   90.00
_cell.angle_gamma   90.00
#
_symmetry.space_group_name_H-M   'P 1'
#
loop_
_entity.id
_entity.type
_entity.pdbx_description
1 polymer ?
#
loop_
_entity_poly.entity_id
_entity_poly.type
_entity_poly.pdbx_seq_one_letter_code
_entity_poly.pdbx_strand_id
1 'polypeptide(L)' 'MKTLIIEDEDQAISALKSEIETHCKQLQLIGVATSVKEGIQKIKTLQPELIFLDIQLSDGLGFEILS' A
#
# COMPACT_ATOMS: atom_id res chain seq x y z
N MET A 1 -12.84 0.76 -6.15
CA MET A 1 -11.52 0.27 -6.62
C MET A 1 -10.76 -0.26 -5.42
N LYS A 2 -10.36 -1.52 -5.47
CA LYS A 2 -9.62 -2.16 -4.38
C LYS A 2 -8.21 -1.61 -4.29
N THR A 3 -7.85 -1.07 -3.12
CA THR A 3 -6.62 -0.30 -2.93
C THR A 3 -5.76 -0.91 -1.84
N LEU A 4 -4.46 -1.03 -2.10
CA LEU A 4 -3.47 -1.50 -1.13
C LEU A 4 -2.47 -0.37 -0.87
N ILE A 5 -2.11 -0.17 0.40
CA ILE A 5 -1.03 0.74 0.79
C ILE A 5 0.19 -0.09 1.17
N ILE A 6 1.35 0.25 0.61
CA ILE A 6 2.63 -0.37 0.98
C ILE A 6 3.54 0.74 1.47
N GLU A 7 3.66 0.85 2.79
CA GLU A 7 4.35 1.94 3.48
C GLU A 7 4.75 1.48 4.87
N ASP A 8 5.95 1.79 5.33
CA ASP A 8 6.43 1.35 6.64
C ASP A 8 6.35 2.42 7.73
N GLU A 9 6.03 3.65 7.38
CA GLU A 9 5.92 4.73 8.36
C GLU A 9 4.47 4.94 8.78
N ASP A 10 4.20 4.79 10.08
CA ASP A 10 2.84 4.86 10.62
C ASP A 10 2.15 6.19 10.31
N GLN A 11 2.86 7.31 10.38
CA GLN A 11 2.27 8.62 10.10
C GLN A 11 1.87 8.75 8.65
N ALA A 12 2.69 8.22 7.74
CA ALA A 12 2.35 8.23 6.31
C ALA A 12 1.15 7.35 6.01
N ILE A 13 1.06 6.18 6.65
CA ILE A 13 -0.10 5.30 6.51
C ILE A 13 -1.36 6.01 6.98
N SER A 14 -1.31 6.64 8.15
CA SER A 14 -2.46 7.36 8.71
C SER A 14 -2.90 8.50 7.81
N ALA A 15 -1.95 9.26 7.27
CA ALA A 15 -2.26 10.36 6.35
C ALA A 15 -2.93 9.86 5.07
N LEU A 16 -2.42 8.76 4.49
CA LEU A 16 -3.01 8.18 3.28
C LEU A 16 -4.42 7.64 3.54
N LYS A 17 -4.61 6.95 4.67
CA LYS A 17 -5.94 6.47 5.05
C LYS A 17 -6.94 7.61 5.16
N SER A 18 -6.54 8.68 5.83
CA SER A 18 -7.40 9.86 6.00
C SER A 18 -7.77 10.49 4.67
N GLU A 19 -6.80 10.65 3.78
CA GLU A 19 -7.04 11.20 2.44
C GLU A 19 -7.99 10.34 1.62
N ILE A 20 -7.81 9.03 1.67
CA ILE A 20 -8.66 8.08 0.94
C ILE A 20 -10.08 8.16 1.47
N GLU A 21 -10.27 8.16 2.79
CA GLU A 21 -11.60 8.21 3.39
C GLU A 21 -12.31 9.53 3.14
N THR A 22 -11.56 10.64 3.11
CA THR A 22 -12.14 11.97 2.99
C THR A 22 -12.38 12.38 1.55
N HIS A 23 -11.42 12.12 0.66
CA HIS A 23 -11.41 12.69 -0.69
C HIS A 23 -11.50 11.66 -1.81
N CYS A 24 -11.31 10.38 -1.52
CA CYS A 24 -11.25 9.33 -2.55
C CYS A 24 -12.23 8.21 -2.20
N LYS A 25 -13.50 8.52 -2.13
CA LYS A 25 -14.52 7.57 -1.68
C LYS A 25 -14.73 6.40 -2.64
N GLN A 26 -14.30 6.54 -3.89
CA GLN A 26 -14.34 5.45 -4.85
C GLN A 26 -13.26 4.39 -4.58
N LEU A 27 -12.29 4.70 -3.71
CA LEU A 27 -11.23 3.76 -3.35
C LEU A 27 -11.64 2.98 -2.10
N GLN A 28 -11.49 1.66 -2.17
CA GLN A 28 -11.76 0.77 -1.05
C GLN A 28 -10.42 0.24 -0.54
N LEU A 29 -10.00 0.69 0.64
CA LEU A 29 -8.75 0.21 1.23
C LEU A 29 -8.94 -1.21 1.72
N ILE A 30 -8.21 -2.16 1.11
CA ILE A 30 -8.34 -3.58 1.42
C ILE A 30 -7.17 -4.12 2.23
N GLY A 31 -6.10 -3.35 2.39
CA GLY A 31 -4.98 -3.79 3.21
C GLY A 31 -3.86 -2.78 3.25
N VAL A 32 -2.94 -3.02 4.17
CA VAL A 32 -1.71 -2.25 4.32
C VAL A 32 -0.58 -3.24 4.51
N ALA A 33 0.51 -3.03 3.78
CA ALA A 33 1.73 -3.80 3.94
C ALA A 33 2.84 -2.85 4.38
N THR A 34 3.71 -3.31 5.27
CA THR A 34 4.77 -2.48 5.83
C THR A 34 6.16 -2.88 5.38
N SER A 35 6.26 -3.84 4.46
CA SER A 35 7.55 -4.32 3.94
C SER A 35 7.39 -4.77 2.50
N VAL A 36 8.51 -4.93 1.79
CA VAL A 36 8.51 -5.49 0.43
C VAL A 36 7.91 -6.88 0.43
N LYS A 37 8.34 -7.73 1.36
CA LYS A 37 7.89 -9.11 1.45
C LYS A 37 6.39 -9.19 1.66
N GLU A 38 5.87 -8.42 2.61
CA GLU A 38 4.44 -8.38 2.92
C GLU A 38 3.65 -7.80 1.74
N GLY A 39 4.20 -6.79 1.08
CA GLY A 39 3.57 -6.17 -0.08
C GLY A 39 3.38 -7.17 -1.22
N ILE A 40 4.43 -7.91 -1.55
CA ILE A 40 4.37 -8.93 -2.61
C ILE A 40 3.32 -9.98 -2.26
N GLN A 41 3.30 -10.44 -1.01
CA GLN A 41 2.34 -11.45 -0.56
C GLN A 41 0.90 -10.95 -0.69
N LYS A 42 0.65 -9.72 -0.26
CA LYS A 42 -0.69 -9.13 -0.31
C LYS A 42 -1.15 -8.84 -1.74
N ILE A 43 -0.25 -8.44 -2.62
CA ILE A 43 -0.59 -8.28 -4.03
C ILE A 43 -1.10 -9.60 -4.60
N LYS A 44 -0.41 -10.71 -4.29
CA LYS A 44 -0.78 -12.02 -4.80
C LYS A 44 -2.13 -12.50 -4.24
N THR A 45 -2.39 -12.26 -2.96
CA THR A 45 -3.58 -12.78 -2.31
C THR A 45 -4.80 -11.88 -2.47
N LEU A 46 -4.63 -10.56 -2.45
CA LEU A 46 -5.72 -9.60 -2.48
C LEU A 46 -6.03 -9.08 -3.88
N GLN A 47 -5.07 -9.14 -4.78
CA GLN A 47 -5.18 -8.67 -6.16
C GLN A 47 -5.76 -7.25 -6.25
N PRO A 48 -5.06 -6.25 -5.64
CA PRO A 48 -5.58 -4.88 -5.65
C PRO A 48 -5.55 -4.29 -7.05
N GLU A 49 -6.43 -3.33 -7.28
CA GLU A 49 -6.50 -2.59 -8.54
C GLU A 49 -5.61 -1.34 -8.51
N LEU A 50 -5.30 -0.84 -7.30
CA LEU A 50 -4.48 0.35 -7.11
C LEU A 50 -3.54 0.13 -5.93
N ILE A 51 -2.30 0.58 -6.07
CA ILE A 51 -1.29 0.46 -5.01
C ILE A 51 -0.67 1.83 -4.76
N PHE A 52 -0.69 2.28 -3.50
CA PHE A 52 0.14 3.40 -3.04
C PHE A 52 1.44 2.81 -2.51
N LEU A 53 2.55 3.09 -3.15
CA LEU A 53 3.82 2.41 -2.92
C LEU A 53 4.91 3.39 -2.48
N ASP A 54 5.49 3.13 -1.31
CA ASP A 54 6.74 3.76 -0.89
C ASP A 54 7.90 3.02 -1.55
N ILE A 55 8.81 3.73 -2.19
CA ILE A 55 9.92 3.11 -2.89
C ILE A 55 11.10 2.74 -1.98
N GLN A 56 11.10 3.19 -0.72
CA GLN A 56 12.12 2.81 0.26
C GLN A 56 11.47 2.18 1.47
N LEU A 57 11.56 0.87 1.55
CA LEU A 57 11.01 0.08 2.66
C LEU A 57 12.14 -0.53 3.47
N SER A 58 11.83 -0.97 4.69
CA SER A 58 12.84 -1.47 5.63
C SER A 58 13.60 -2.71 5.12
N ASP A 59 12.97 -3.53 4.29
CA ASP A 59 13.58 -4.77 3.77
C ASP A 59 13.94 -4.71 2.29
N GLY A 60 13.92 -3.52 1.68
CA GLY A 60 14.28 -3.35 0.28
C GLY A 60 13.71 -2.08 -0.31
N LEU A 61 13.82 -1.95 -1.62
CA LEU A 61 13.25 -0.83 -2.34
C LEU A 61 11.88 -1.20 -2.89
N GLY A 62 10.94 -0.25 -2.75
CA GLY A 62 9.56 -0.50 -3.18
C GLY A 62 9.43 -0.91 -4.63
N PHE A 63 10.27 -0.41 -5.53
CA PHE A 63 10.16 -0.78 -6.93
C PHE A 63 10.57 -2.24 -7.23
N GLU A 64 11.19 -2.94 -6.28
CA GLU A 64 11.43 -4.38 -6.42
C GLU A 64 10.10 -5.15 -6.52
N ILE A 65 9.05 -4.61 -5.95
CA ILE A 65 7.71 -5.20 -6.02
C ILE A 65 7.19 -5.22 -7.45
N LEU A 66 7.66 -4.28 -8.26
CA LEU A 66 7.20 -4.12 -9.64
C LEU A 66 7.95 -5.00 -10.64
N SER A 67 9.03 -5.63 -10.20
CA SER A 67 9.85 -6.46 -11.09
C SER A 67 9.38 -7.90 -11.22
#